data_28aede5617dd3b8a7f9e70441f7269bd
#
_entry.id   28aede5617dd3b8a7f9e70441f7269bd
#
_cell.length_a   1.000
_cell.length_b   1.000
_cell.length_c   1.000
_cell.angle_alpha   90.00
_cell.angle_beta   90.00
_cell.angle_gamma   90.00
#
_symmetry.space_group_name_H-M   'P 1'
#
loop_
_entity.id
_entity.type
_entity.pdbx_description
1 polymer ?
#
loop_
_entity_poly.entity_id
_entity_poly.type
_entity_poly.pdbx_seq_one_letter_code
_entity_poly.pdbx_strand_id
1 'polypeptide(L)'
;GSPLVSQYRSGDPVSKLDVESLPESARAEQVEHTSVLDKYRMSSSVPFTARFNTFYFAGWRATIDMEPVPVRPSYPEGLITFQVPAGDHNIEVRFGDTPVRTVANLVTAGTLLALVVVAVWLSLRARGRVAEEREAGMRLCAGDAGLLGASLLALLLAKEGYIDPRTDWFRKSSPPGQVLGVEHAAQVKLDEEVMFLGYDLSSESVVAGGSLEVTLYWEAQRRMDEEYSAFVHLDDLRANYISWSLSEEPSPADIPTSTWTPGFYVSDPHTLAVSEETPPGVYVLRAGLYLPETGERLPILDEQGRELSDSMELSRVQVRRAEPIDLSGTVPVGPFVFDGQMELLAYRLGSVVAKPGNYFRLLLYWQGRSDISGDYTVFVHLTDEEGHMLAQGDSAPAGGIFPTWAWIPGEIVEDEHLIPLEMDVPPGDYHVAVGLYQVDTLRRLEATDSAGVSLGDRILLPVTVEVPAP
;
A
#
# COMPACT_ATOMS: atom_id res chain seq x y z
N GLY A 1 -13.33 23.44 -26.63
CA GLY A 1 -12.35 23.25 -25.58
C GLY A 1 -11.30 24.34 -25.66
N SER A 2 -10.64 24.68 -24.55
CA SER A 2 -9.56 25.68 -24.53
C SER A 2 -8.42 25.24 -25.47
N PRO A 3 -7.80 26.14 -26.25
CA PRO A 3 -6.60 25.83 -27.04
C PRO A 3 -5.47 25.20 -26.22
N LEU A 4 -5.38 25.53 -24.94
CA LEU A 4 -4.44 24.97 -23.99
C LEU A 4 -4.62 23.47 -23.77
N VAL A 5 -5.86 22.98 -23.74
CA VAL A 5 -6.16 21.57 -23.62
C VAL A 5 -5.72 20.81 -24.88
N SER A 6 -5.85 21.42 -26.06
CA SER A 6 -5.37 20.80 -27.30
C SER A 6 -3.83 20.81 -27.39
N GLN A 7 -3.16 21.87 -26.95
CA GLN A 7 -1.69 21.90 -26.85
C GLN A 7 -1.17 20.92 -25.82
N TYR A 8 -1.81 20.84 -24.68
CA TYR A 8 -1.46 19.85 -23.65
C TYR A 8 -1.65 18.40 -24.18
N ARG A 9 -2.73 18.17 -24.93
CA ARG A 9 -2.98 16.87 -25.59
C ARG A 9 -2.04 16.55 -26.75
N SER A 10 -1.46 17.58 -27.43
CA SER A 10 -0.45 17.35 -28.48
C SER A 10 0.94 17.01 -27.95
N GLY A 11 1.16 17.11 -26.63
CA GLY A 11 2.48 16.85 -26.02
C GLY A 11 3.50 17.96 -26.29
N ASP A 12 3.08 19.08 -26.90
CA ASP A 12 3.94 20.23 -27.08
C ASP A 12 4.14 20.94 -25.74
N PRO A 13 5.37 21.35 -25.37
CA PRO A 13 5.60 22.08 -24.15
C PRO A 13 4.74 23.36 -24.15
N VAL A 14 3.78 23.40 -23.22
CA VAL A 14 2.92 24.58 -23.08
C VAL A 14 3.79 25.74 -22.60
N SER A 15 3.96 26.74 -23.46
CA SER A 15 4.61 27.99 -23.07
C SER A 15 3.86 28.62 -21.90
N LYS A 16 4.59 29.06 -20.86
CA LYS A 16 3.98 29.80 -19.75
C LYS A 16 3.29 31.09 -20.20
N LEU A 17 3.80 31.74 -21.21
CA LEU A 17 3.18 32.87 -21.85
C LEU A 17 2.36 32.40 -23.04
N ASP A 18 1.12 32.82 -23.14
CA ASP A 18 0.27 32.59 -24.31
C ASP A 18 0.72 33.50 -25.46
N VAL A 19 1.63 32.97 -26.25
CA VAL A 19 2.24 33.70 -27.37
C VAL A 19 1.23 33.97 -28.49
N GLU A 20 0.22 33.10 -28.66
CA GLU A 20 -0.81 33.25 -29.69
C GLU A 20 -1.75 34.44 -29.40
N SER A 21 -1.91 34.82 -28.16
CA SER A 21 -2.72 35.99 -27.77
C SER A 21 -2.00 37.34 -27.92
N LEU A 22 -0.71 37.34 -28.26
CA LEU A 22 0.06 38.56 -28.43
C LEU A 22 -0.23 39.23 -29.79
N PRO A 23 -0.21 40.59 -29.87
CA PRO A 23 -0.30 41.28 -31.14
C PRO A 23 0.92 40.96 -32.04
N GLU A 24 0.71 41.00 -33.37
CA GLU A 24 1.78 40.71 -34.35
C GLU A 24 3.05 41.55 -34.15
N SER A 25 2.90 42.74 -33.60
CA SER A 25 4.04 43.65 -33.29
C SER A 25 4.76 43.30 -32.01
N ALA A 26 4.21 42.37 -31.20
CA ALA A 26 4.82 42.03 -29.92
C ALA A 26 5.88 40.94 -30.07
N ARG A 27 6.94 41.06 -29.30
CA ARG A 27 7.98 40.05 -29.12
C ARG A 27 8.14 39.79 -27.65
N ALA A 28 8.32 38.54 -27.28
CA ALA A 28 8.56 38.09 -25.91
C ALA A 28 9.75 37.14 -25.87
N GLU A 29 10.68 37.40 -24.99
CA GLU A 29 11.84 36.55 -24.70
C GLU A 29 11.78 36.15 -23.24
N GLN A 30 11.76 34.87 -22.95
CA GLN A 30 11.81 34.34 -21.58
C GLN A 30 13.22 34.42 -21.04
N VAL A 31 13.41 35.16 -19.95
CA VAL A 31 14.72 35.44 -19.33
C VAL A 31 14.99 34.44 -18.19
N GLU A 32 13.98 34.15 -17.40
CA GLU A 32 14.07 33.23 -16.23
C GLU A 32 12.75 32.55 -16.02
N HIS A 33 12.80 31.24 -15.66
CA HIS A 33 11.65 30.46 -15.30
C HIS A 33 11.94 29.56 -14.08
N THR A 34 11.06 29.64 -13.10
CA THR A 34 11.00 28.70 -11.97
C THR A 34 9.53 28.35 -11.69
N SER A 35 9.26 27.42 -10.78
CA SER A 35 7.89 27.09 -10.37
C SER A 35 7.08 28.26 -9.80
N VAL A 36 7.74 29.32 -9.32
CA VAL A 36 7.11 30.46 -8.64
C VAL A 36 7.49 31.82 -9.24
N LEU A 37 8.29 31.85 -10.30
CA LEU A 37 8.80 33.04 -10.91
C LEU A 37 8.98 32.87 -12.42
N ASP A 38 8.42 33.79 -13.18
CA ASP A 38 8.62 33.92 -14.61
C ASP A 38 9.08 35.33 -14.93
N LYS A 39 10.20 35.49 -15.66
CA LYS A 39 10.66 36.78 -16.17
C LYS A 39 10.71 36.77 -17.69
N TYR A 40 10.17 37.83 -18.25
CA TYR A 40 10.14 38.06 -19.70
C TYR A 40 10.67 39.45 -20.02
N ARG A 41 11.34 39.56 -21.16
CA ARG A 41 11.53 40.83 -21.83
C ARG A 41 10.53 40.89 -22.98
N MET A 42 9.65 41.88 -22.95
CA MET A 42 8.63 42.06 -23.96
C MET A 42 8.72 43.40 -24.62
N SER A 43 8.50 43.43 -25.95
CA SER A 43 8.44 44.67 -26.73
C SER A 43 7.20 44.69 -27.61
N SER A 44 6.51 45.82 -27.70
CA SER A 44 5.33 45.97 -28.58
C SER A 44 5.14 47.45 -28.95
N SER A 45 4.70 47.72 -30.17
CA SER A 45 4.34 49.06 -30.63
C SER A 45 2.97 49.53 -30.13
N VAL A 46 2.16 48.60 -29.58
CA VAL A 46 0.81 48.88 -29.08
C VAL A 46 0.64 48.26 -27.68
N PRO A 47 -0.19 48.84 -26.81
CA PRO A 47 -0.48 48.22 -25.54
C PRO A 47 -1.29 46.92 -25.76
N PHE A 48 -1.06 45.92 -24.90
CA PHE A 48 -1.72 44.63 -25.02
C PHE A 48 -1.97 43.99 -23.65
N THR A 49 -2.81 42.96 -23.66
CA THR A 49 -3.02 42.13 -22.47
C THR A 49 -2.13 40.88 -22.56
N ALA A 50 -1.16 40.76 -21.63
CA ALA A 50 -0.42 39.53 -21.48
C ALA A 50 -1.29 38.51 -20.78
N ARG A 51 -1.30 37.26 -21.30
CA ARG A 51 -1.98 36.11 -20.71
C ARG A 51 -0.97 35.01 -20.43
N PHE A 52 -0.93 34.55 -19.18
CA PHE A 52 -0.06 33.45 -18.76
C PHE A 52 -0.89 32.18 -18.58
N ASN A 53 -0.41 31.08 -19.12
CA ASN A 53 -0.98 29.74 -19.01
C ASN A 53 -0.78 29.16 -17.61
N THR A 54 -1.21 29.92 -16.62
CA THR A 54 -1.12 29.62 -15.19
C THR A 54 -2.43 30.09 -14.55
N PHE A 55 -3.07 29.21 -13.79
CA PHE A 55 -4.32 29.58 -13.09
C PHE A 55 -4.05 30.67 -12.05
N TYR A 56 -4.97 31.63 -11.99
CA TYR A 56 -4.91 32.69 -10.99
C TYR A 56 -5.26 32.17 -9.61
N PHE A 57 -4.33 32.31 -8.68
CA PHE A 57 -4.56 32.15 -7.25
C PHE A 57 -4.13 33.41 -6.51
N ALA A 58 -4.77 33.66 -5.36
CA ALA A 58 -4.33 34.75 -4.49
C ALA A 58 -2.87 34.54 -4.07
N GLY A 59 -1.99 35.49 -4.45
CA GLY A 59 -0.54 35.35 -4.25
C GLY A 59 0.26 35.60 -5.52
N TRP A 60 -0.32 35.42 -6.72
CA TRP A 60 0.32 35.85 -7.95
C TRP A 60 0.36 37.38 -8.06
N ARG A 61 1.50 37.90 -8.39
CA ARG A 61 1.78 39.33 -8.60
C ARG A 61 2.56 39.49 -9.89
N ALA A 62 2.30 40.58 -10.60
CA ALA A 62 3.09 40.98 -11.75
C ALA A 62 3.69 42.34 -11.54
N THR A 63 4.91 42.54 -12.03
CA THR A 63 5.54 43.86 -12.12
C THR A 63 6.00 44.11 -13.56
N ILE A 64 5.93 45.36 -13.99
CA ILE A 64 6.48 45.86 -15.25
C ILE A 64 7.51 46.89 -14.89
N ASP A 65 8.78 46.66 -15.28
CA ASP A 65 9.90 47.51 -14.93
C ASP A 65 10.00 47.80 -13.43
N MET A 66 9.75 46.75 -12.60
CA MET A 66 9.70 46.75 -11.13
C MET A 66 8.47 47.47 -10.52
N GLU A 67 7.59 48.10 -11.32
CA GLU A 67 6.33 48.67 -10.83
C GLU A 67 5.21 47.64 -10.79
N PRO A 68 4.47 47.49 -9.68
CA PRO A 68 3.41 46.50 -9.54
C PRO A 68 2.21 46.85 -10.43
N VAL A 69 1.71 45.85 -11.14
CA VAL A 69 0.50 45.95 -11.96
C VAL A 69 -0.61 45.02 -11.46
N PRO A 70 -1.90 45.40 -11.58
CA PRO A 70 -3.00 44.59 -11.16
C PRO A 70 -3.13 43.34 -12.03
N VAL A 71 -3.09 42.16 -11.38
CA VAL A 71 -3.32 40.87 -12.01
C VAL A 71 -4.81 40.51 -11.90
N ARG A 72 -5.40 40.02 -12.98
CA ARG A 72 -6.81 39.59 -13.04
C ARG A 72 -6.93 38.19 -13.66
N PRO A 73 -7.90 37.40 -13.23
CA PRO A 73 -8.21 36.14 -13.92
C PRO A 73 -8.85 36.40 -15.27
N SER A 74 -8.48 35.66 -16.32
CA SER A 74 -9.22 35.62 -17.59
C SER A 74 -10.59 34.95 -17.37
N TYR A 75 -11.53 35.25 -18.24
CA TYR A 75 -12.81 34.55 -18.26
C TYR A 75 -13.01 33.87 -19.64
N PRO A 76 -13.44 32.58 -19.67
CA PRO A 76 -13.85 31.71 -18.55
C PRO A 76 -12.70 30.89 -17.91
N GLU A 77 -11.46 30.93 -18.43
CA GLU A 77 -10.38 30.00 -18.13
C GLU A 77 -9.74 30.22 -16.74
N GLY A 78 -9.85 31.43 -16.18
CA GLY A 78 -9.25 31.75 -14.89
C GLY A 78 -7.73 31.91 -14.89
N LEU A 79 -7.13 32.19 -16.06
CA LEU A 79 -5.68 32.36 -16.22
C LEU A 79 -5.22 33.75 -15.82
N ILE A 80 -3.93 33.88 -15.47
CA ILE A 80 -3.32 35.16 -15.10
C ILE A 80 -3.30 36.12 -16.30
N THR A 81 -3.87 37.33 -16.14
CA THR A 81 -3.81 38.39 -17.16
C THR A 81 -3.49 39.74 -16.53
N PHE A 82 -2.77 40.59 -17.26
CA PHE A 82 -2.52 41.98 -16.93
C PHE A 82 -2.19 42.80 -18.17
N GLN A 83 -2.31 44.14 -18.07
CA GLN A 83 -2.05 45.06 -19.18
C GLN A 83 -0.56 45.41 -19.25
N VAL A 84 0.01 45.35 -20.47
CA VAL A 84 1.37 45.74 -20.78
C VAL A 84 1.31 47.00 -21.68
N PRO A 85 1.96 48.11 -21.32
CA PRO A 85 2.03 49.29 -22.16
C PRO A 85 2.80 49.06 -23.46
N ALA A 86 2.69 49.96 -24.42
CA ALA A 86 3.57 49.98 -25.60
C ALA A 86 4.99 50.36 -25.19
N GLY A 87 5.98 49.68 -25.74
CA GLY A 87 7.40 49.91 -25.44
C GLY A 87 8.15 48.63 -25.20
N ASP A 88 9.39 48.76 -24.67
CA ASP A 88 10.23 47.67 -24.25
C ASP A 88 10.16 47.56 -22.72
N HIS A 89 9.71 46.40 -22.21
CA HIS A 89 9.46 46.23 -20.79
C HIS A 89 10.05 44.93 -20.26
N ASN A 90 10.53 44.99 -19.02
CA ASN A 90 10.88 43.79 -18.25
C ASN A 90 9.69 43.40 -17.35
N ILE A 91 9.19 42.21 -17.55
CA ILE A 91 8.02 41.70 -16.86
C ILE A 91 8.47 40.60 -15.90
N GLU A 92 8.01 40.71 -14.66
CA GLU A 92 8.19 39.65 -13.66
C GLU A 92 6.81 39.22 -13.14
N VAL A 93 6.52 37.94 -13.26
CA VAL A 93 5.31 37.29 -12.68
C VAL A 93 5.76 36.35 -11.58
N ARG A 94 5.37 36.64 -10.33
CA ARG A 94 5.84 35.90 -9.16
C ARG A 94 4.68 35.47 -8.27
N PHE A 95 4.77 34.24 -7.79
CA PHE A 95 3.90 33.75 -6.72
C PHE A 95 4.54 34.03 -5.35
N GLY A 96 3.77 34.59 -4.42
CA GLY A 96 4.25 34.94 -3.09
C GLY A 96 3.13 34.88 -2.05
N ASP A 97 3.50 35.12 -0.80
CA ASP A 97 2.55 35.14 0.29
C ASP A 97 1.50 36.23 0.14
N THR A 98 0.25 35.86 0.45
CA THR A 98 -0.80 36.88 0.64
C THR A 98 -0.61 37.60 1.97
N PRO A 99 -1.16 38.83 2.13
CA PRO A 99 -1.08 39.53 3.42
C PRO A 99 -1.57 38.68 4.60
N VAL A 100 -2.61 37.90 4.40
CA VAL A 100 -3.15 36.99 5.44
C VAL A 100 -2.16 35.88 5.79
N ARG A 101 -1.52 35.27 4.78
CA ARG A 101 -0.43 34.29 4.99
C ARG A 101 0.77 34.90 5.70
N THR A 102 1.19 36.08 5.30
CA THR A 102 2.30 36.80 5.96
C THR A 102 2.00 37.03 7.43
N VAL A 103 0.76 37.49 7.78
CA VAL A 103 0.37 37.70 9.16
C VAL A 103 0.31 36.36 9.92
N ALA A 104 -0.25 35.31 9.32
CA ALA A 104 -0.29 33.99 9.94
C ALA A 104 1.11 33.43 10.21
N ASN A 105 2.03 33.58 9.27
CA ASN A 105 3.44 33.16 9.42
C ASN A 105 4.14 33.96 10.51
N LEU A 106 3.91 35.28 10.61
CA LEU A 106 4.46 36.12 11.67
C LEU A 106 3.91 35.73 13.05
N VAL A 107 2.61 35.44 13.17
CA VAL A 107 2.00 34.97 14.41
C VAL A 107 2.60 33.63 14.82
N THR A 108 2.73 32.70 13.88
CA THR A 108 3.34 31.39 14.12
C THR A 108 4.80 31.53 14.58
N ALA A 109 5.60 32.32 13.87
CA ALA A 109 6.99 32.58 14.23
C ALA A 109 7.13 33.26 15.60
N GLY A 110 6.26 34.24 15.89
CA GLY A 110 6.21 34.92 17.19
C GLY A 110 5.85 33.97 18.34
N THR A 111 4.89 33.09 18.12
CA THR A 111 4.47 32.07 19.12
C THR A 111 5.60 31.07 19.39
N LEU A 112 6.25 30.59 18.35
CA LEU A 112 7.38 29.68 18.49
C LEU A 112 8.57 30.35 19.20
N LEU A 113 8.87 31.60 18.86
CA LEU A 113 9.90 32.39 19.57
C LEU A 113 9.57 32.57 21.06
N ALA A 114 8.31 32.90 21.38
CA ALA A 114 7.87 33.01 22.76
C ALA A 114 8.01 31.68 23.53
N LEU A 115 7.65 30.55 22.92
CA LEU A 115 7.85 29.21 23.52
C LEU A 115 9.33 28.90 23.79
N VAL A 116 10.22 29.26 22.86
CA VAL A 116 11.68 29.10 23.04
C VAL A 116 12.16 29.98 24.19
N VAL A 117 11.76 31.23 24.26
CA VAL A 117 12.12 32.16 25.33
C VAL A 117 11.67 31.66 26.69
N VAL A 118 10.43 31.13 26.77
CA VAL A 118 9.89 30.52 28.01
C VAL A 118 10.69 29.28 28.39
N ALA A 119 11.01 28.40 27.41
CA ALA A 119 11.80 27.21 27.67
C ALA A 119 13.21 27.55 28.19
N VAL A 120 13.89 28.54 27.58
CA VAL A 120 15.21 29.04 28.02
C VAL A 120 15.10 29.66 29.41
N TRP A 121 14.08 30.49 29.67
CA TRP A 121 13.88 31.11 30.98
C TRP A 121 13.61 30.08 32.07
N LEU A 122 12.78 29.08 31.82
CA LEU A 122 12.54 27.96 32.75
C LEU A 122 13.83 27.18 33.02
N SER A 123 14.65 26.96 31.98
CA SER A 123 15.94 26.28 32.08
C SER A 123 16.95 27.05 32.96
N LEU A 124 17.04 28.37 32.76
CA LEU A 124 17.91 29.23 33.57
C LEU A 124 17.45 29.29 35.03
N ARG A 125 16.11 29.32 35.25
CA ARG A 125 15.53 29.28 36.59
C ARG A 125 15.77 27.94 37.31
N ALA A 126 15.73 26.83 36.60
CA ALA A 126 16.04 25.49 37.12
C ALA A 126 17.51 25.37 37.51
N ARG A 127 18.45 25.98 36.77
CA ARG A 127 19.89 25.99 37.11
C ARG A 127 20.19 26.67 38.43
N GLY A 128 19.42 27.65 38.86
CA GLY A 128 19.56 28.33 40.14
C GLY A 128 19.11 27.48 41.36
N ARG A 129 18.42 26.36 41.14
CA ARG A 129 17.92 25.47 42.22
C ARG A 129 18.65 24.15 42.35
N VAL A 130 19.54 23.79 41.44
CA VAL A 130 20.26 22.48 41.39
C VAL A 130 21.76 22.66 41.62
N ALA A 131 22.14 23.43 42.67
CA ALA A 131 23.53 23.44 43.13
C ALA A 131 23.83 22.31 44.13
N GLU A 132 22.87 21.45 44.49
CA GLU A 132 23.01 20.53 45.61
C GLU A 132 22.89 19.02 45.33
N GLU A 133 22.62 18.60 44.09
CA GLU A 133 22.62 17.14 43.77
C GLU A 133 23.31 16.85 42.44
N ARG A 134 24.62 16.61 42.50
CA ARG A 134 25.39 16.01 41.42
C ARG A 134 25.68 14.56 41.76
N GLU A 135 24.85 13.63 41.27
CA GLU A 135 25.28 12.28 40.94
C GLU A 135 24.58 11.72 39.71
N ALA A 136 25.43 11.38 38.75
CA ALA A 136 25.34 10.39 37.67
C ALA A 136 24.06 10.28 36.84
N GLY A 137 24.17 10.68 35.61
CA GLY A 137 23.29 10.32 34.50
C GLY A 137 23.24 11.41 33.43
N MET A 138 23.62 11.08 32.19
CA MET A 138 23.51 11.98 31.04
C MET A 138 22.04 12.29 30.79
N ARG A 139 21.48 13.22 31.61
CA ARG A 139 20.15 13.82 31.37
C ARG A 139 20.38 15.07 30.57
N LEU A 140 19.78 15.14 29.37
CA LEU A 140 19.64 16.37 28.61
C LEU A 140 19.11 17.46 29.57
N CYS A 141 19.96 18.44 29.89
CA CYS A 141 19.51 19.56 30.72
C CYS A 141 18.44 20.31 29.94
N ALA A 142 17.44 20.87 30.63
CA ALA A 142 16.39 21.67 30.00
C ALA A 142 16.94 22.83 29.13
N GLY A 143 18.18 23.28 29.38
CA GLY A 143 18.92 24.24 28.56
C GLY A 143 19.36 23.69 27.21
N ASP A 144 19.77 22.42 27.16
CA ASP A 144 20.19 21.75 25.92
C ASP A 144 18.97 21.46 25.04
N ALA A 145 17.83 21.09 25.63
CA ALA A 145 16.57 20.94 24.93
C ALA A 145 16.06 22.29 24.35
N GLY A 146 16.24 23.40 25.08
CA GLY A 146 15.92 24.74 24.60
C GLY A 146 16.80 25.19 23.43
N LEU A 147 18.10 24.90 23.47
CA LEU A 147 19.04 25.19 22.39
C LEU A 147 18.74 24.34 21.14
N LEU A 148 18.46 23.05 21.31
CA LEU A 148 18.03 22.17 20.22
C LEU A 148 16.74 22.67 19.58
N GLY A 149 15.72 23.03 20.37
CA GLY A 149 14.47 23.59 19.90
C GLY A 149 14.65 24.90 19.12
N ALA A 150 15.50 25.81 19.64
CA ALA A 150 15.83 27.07 18.97
C ALA A 150 16.57 26.84 17.64
N SER A 151 17.51 25.89 17.60
CA SER A 151 18.24 25.55 16.38
C SER A 151 17.33 24.92 15.32
N LEU A 152 16.44 24.03 15.73
CA LEU A 152 15.45 23.39 14.84
C LEU A 152 14.50 24.45 14.26
N LEU A 153 14.02 25.36 15.10
CA LEU A 153 13.16 26.46 14.67
C LEU A 153 13.88 27.40 13.69
N ALA A 154 15.15 27.75 13.96
CA ALA A 154 15.95 28.57 13.05
C ALA A 154 16.15 27.89 11.68
N LEU A 155 16.39 26.58 11.68
CA LEU A 155 16.48 25.77 10.45
C LEU A 155 15.16 25.73 9.69
N LEU A 156 14.03 25.53 10.38
CA LEU A 156 12.70 25.54 9.75
C LEU A 156 12.38 26.91 9.15
N LEU A 157 12.65 27.99 9.88
CA LEU A 157 12.43 29.36 9.38
C LEU A 157 13.35 29.69 8.18
N ALA A 158 14.60 29.23 8.21
CA ALA A 158 15.51 29.37 7.09
C ALA A 158 15.05 28.55 5.89
N LYS A 159 14.57 27.32 6.11
CA LYS A 159 14.03 26.46 5.05
C LYS A 159 12.81 27.10 4.40
N GLU A 160 11.77 27.39 5.16
CA GLU A 160 10.49 27.91 4.65
C GLU A 160 10.59 29.35 4.13
N GLY A 161 11.35 30.23 4.82
CA GLY A 161 11.42 31.66 4.49
C GLY A 161 12.47 32.02 3.45
N TYR A 162 13.51 31.21 3.29
CA TYR A 162 14.63 31.55 2.41
C TYR A 162 14.98 30.48 1.39
N ILE A 163 15.11 29.22 1.83
CA ILE A 163 15.59 28.13 0.96
C ILE A 163 14.50 27.70 -0.03
N ASP A 164 13.33 27.24 0.45
CA ASP A 164 12.27 26.69 -0.40
C ASP A 164 11.73 27.68 -1.46
N PRO A 165 11.60 29.00 -1.18
CA PRO A 165 11.18 29.96 -2.20
C PRO A 165 12.24 30.27 -3.25
N ARG A 166 13.52 29.98 -3.02
CA ARG A 166 14.64 30.36 -3.87
C ARG A 166 15.44 29.22 -4.46
N THR A 167 15.26 28.00 -3.94
CA THR A 167 16.01 26.82 -4.38
C THR A 167 15.13 25.59 -4.40
N ASP A 168 15.50 24.61 -5.21
CA ASP A 168 14.87 23.29 -5.25
C ASP A 168 15.64 22.26 -4.39
N TRP A 169 16.47 22.70 -3.44
CA TRP A 169 17.35 21.83 -2.66
C TRP A 169 16.63 20.73 -1.90
N PHE A 170 15.40 20.99 -1.44
CA PHE A 170 14.57 20.02 -0.73
C PHE A 170 13.42 19.45 -1.59
N ARG A 171 13.31 19.90 -2.86
CA ARG A 171 12.39 19.32 -3.85
C ARG A 171 13.20 18.35 -4.69
N LYS A 172 13.14 17.07 -4.31
CA LYS A 172 13.73 16.03 -5.15
C LYS A 172 12.65 15.60 -6.14
N SER A 173 12.87 15.85 -7.41
CA SER A 173 12.12 15.17 -8.47
C SER A 173 12.72 13.78 -8.65
N SER A 174 11.89 12.77 -8.76
CA SER A 174 12.32 11.43 -9.14
C SER A 174 12.89 11.49 -10.57
N PRO A 175 14.03 10.86 -10.85
CA PRO A 175 14.48 10.67 -12.22
C PRO A 175 13.44 9.84 -13.00
N PRO A 176 13.36 9.98 -14.33
CA PRO A 176 12.54 9.09 -15.15
C PRO A 176 12.84 7.62 -14.87
N GLY A 177 11.80 6.77 -14.83
CA GLY A 177 11.94 5.36 -14.53
C GLY A 177 12.17 5.02 -13.05
N GLN A 178 12.06 5.97 -12.13
CA GLN A 178 12.28 5.75 -10.70
C GLN A 178 11.32 6.58 -9.85
N VAL A 179 10.97 6.03 -8.68
CA VAL A 179 10.24 6.76 -7.62
C VAL A 179 11.11 6.81 -6.38
N LEU A 180 11.49 8.02 -5.96
CA LEU A 180 12.32 8.20 -4.78
C LEU A 180 11.50 7.99 -3.51
N GLY A 181 11.91 7.02 -2.69
CA GLY A 181 11.28 6.74 -1.41
C GLY A 181 10.16 5.70 -1.47
N VAL A 182 9.93 5.08 -2.62
CA VAL A 182 9.02 3.93 -2.73
C VAL A 182 9.52 2.77 -1.87
N GLU A 183 8.61 2.09 -1.18
CA GLU A 183 8.96 0.95 -0.30
C GLU A 183 9.38 -0.28 -1.10
N HIS A 184 8.62 -0.59 -2.16
CA HIS A 184 8.84 -1.75 -3.03
C HIS A 184 9.09 -1.28 -4.46
N ALA A 185 10.34 -0.99 -4.78
CA ALA A 185 10.73 -0.59 -6.14
C ALA A 185 10.61 -1.77 -7.10
N ALA A 186 10.06 -1.52 -8.29
CA ALA A 186 9.95 -2.49 -9.37
C ALA A 186 10.24 -1.83 -10.72
N GLN A 187 10.40 -2.63 -11.76
CA GLN A 187 10.44 -2.20 -13.16
C GLN A 187 9.76 -3.29 -13.98
N VAL A 188 8.45 -3.21 -14.09
CA VAL A 188 7.64 -4.18 -14.84
C VAL A 188 7.00 -3.48 -16.03
N LYS A 189 7.22 -4.03 -17.20
CA LYS A 189 6.71 -3.47 -18.45
C LYS A 189 5.34 -4.07 -18.76
N LEU A 190 4.31 -3.20 -18.83
CA LEU A 190 2.96 -3.55 -19.24
C LEU A 190 2.79 -3.10 -20.68
N ASP A 191 2.73 -4.06 -21.60
CA ASP A 191 2.83 -3.83 -23.04
C ASP A 191 4.05 -2.93 -23.36
N GLU A 192 3.97 -2.13 -24.40
CA GLU A 192 4.99 -1.10 -24.71
C GLU A 192 4.59 0.29 -24.20
N GLU A 193 3.52 0.38 -23.43
CA GLU A 193 2.86 1.65 -23.09
C GLU A 193 3.18 2.13 -21.68
N VAL A 194 3.20 1.23 -20.71
CA VAL A 194 3.31 1.60 -19.29
C VAL A 194 4.44 0.82 -18.60
N MET A 195 5.21 1.52 -17.78
CA MET A 195 6.15 0.95 -16.84
C MET A 195 5.56 1.05 -15.44
N PHE A 196 5.47 -0.06 -14.74
CA PHE A 196 5.21 -0.08 -13.31
C PHE A 196 6.53 0.13 -12.56
N LEU A 197 6.58 1.14 -11.69
CA LEU A 197 7.80 1.56 -11.00
C LEU A 197 7.91 1.05 -9.56
N GLY A 198 6.82 0.51 -9.04
CA GLY A 198 6.78 0.00 -7.67
C GLY A 198 5.49 0.34 -6.94
N TYR A 199 5.46 0.04 -5.66
CA TYR A 199 4.29 0.28 -4.81
C TYR A 199 4.70 0.51 -3.35
N ASP A 200 3.80 1.16 -2.60
CA ASP A 200 3.82 1.24 -1.14
C ASP A 200 2.64 0.45 -0.59
N LEU A 201 2.83 -0.24 0.53
CA LEU A 201 1.81 -1.05 1.18
C LEU A 201 1.74 -0.71 2.66
N SER A 202 0.57 -0.36 3.16
CA SER A 202 0.38 0.06 4.56
C SER A 202 0.70 -1.05 5.58
N SER A 203 0.49 -2.31 5.21
CA SER A 203 0.78 -3.48 6.05
C SER A 203 0.74 -4.77 5.24
N GLU A 204 1.56 -5.75 5.61
CA GLU A 204 1.47 -7.13 5.11
C GLU A 204 0.44 -7.98 5.87
N SER A 205 -0.29 -7.39 6.82
CA SER A 205 -1.33 -8.07 7.59
C SER A 205 -2.52 -7.15 7.82
N VAL A 206 -3.72 -7.70 7.71
CA VAL A 206 -4.98 -6.99 7.94
C VAL A 206 -5.96 -7.90 8.69
N VAL A 207 -6.80 -7.30 9.53
CA VAL A 207 -7.90 -8.02 10.18
C VAL A 207 -9.11 -8.04 9.25
N ALA A 208 -9.85 -9.16 9.18
CA ALA A 208 -11.11 -9.24 8.45
C ALA A 208 -12.07 -8.12 8.94
N GLY A 209 -12.70 -7.41 8.02
CA GLY A 209 -13.44 -6.18 8.29
C GLY A 209 -12.60 -4.89 8.26
N GLY A 210 -11.27 -4.98 8.14
CA GLY A 210 -10.37 -3.84 8.02
C GLY A 210 -10.12 -3.39 6.58
N SER A 211 -9.10 -2.56 6.38
CA SER A 211 -8.70 -2.09 5.06
C SER A 211 -7.17 -2.09 4.89
N LEU A 212 -6.74 -2.18 3.65
CA LEU A 212 -5.36 -2.03 3.20
C LEU A 212 -5.25 -0.81 2.30
N GLU A 213 -4.25 0.02 2.54
CA GLU A 213 -3.88 1.10 1.62
C GLU A 213 -2.72 0.62 0.76
N VAL A 214 -2.87 0.77 -0.55
CA VAL A 214 -1.86 0.42 -1.55
C VAL A 214 -1.68 1.61 -2.46
N THR A 215 -0.45 2.05 -2.68
CA THR A 215 -0.17 3.10 -3.66
C THR A 215 0.67 2.51 -4.77
N LEU A 216 0.17 2.55 -6.00
CA LEU A 216 0.86 2.09 -7.20
C LEU A 216 1.56 3.25 -7.89
N TYR A 217 2.70 2.97 -8.53
CA TYR A 217 3.46 3.99 -9.25
C TYR A 217 3.64 3.57 -10.70
N TRP A 218 3.05 4.35 -11.60
CA TRP A 218 3.03 4.12 -13.03
C TRP A 218 3.81 5.19 -13.79
N GLU A 219 4.43 4.85 -14.90
CA GLU A 219 5.04 5.81 -15.84
C GLU A 219 4.66 5.44 -17.27
N ALA A 220 4.10 6.40 -18.00
CA ALA A 220 3.87 6.22 -19.42
C ALA A 220 5.21 6.16 -20.17
N GLN A 221 5.41 5.17 -21.00
CA GLN A 221 6.60 5.03 -21.87
C GLN A 221 6.41 5.79 -23.18
N ARG A 222 5.19 5.92 -23.61
CA ARG A 222 4.76 6.68 -24.77
C ARG A 222 3.39 7.32 -24.50
N ARG A 223 2.96 8.19 -25.37
CA ARG A 223 1.58 8.70 -25.32
C ARG A 223 0.61 7.56 -25.61
N MET A 224 -0.40 7.43 -24.77
CA MET A 224 -1.46 6.44 -24.92
C MET A 224 -2.67 7.06 -25.62
N ASP A 225 -3.28 6.31 -26.53
CA ASP A 225 -4.53 6.69 -27.19
C ASP A 225 -5.74 6.11 -26.45
N GLU A 226 -5.53 5.06 -25.64
CA GLU A 226 -6.54 4.34 -24.89
C GLU A 226 -6.61 4.81 -23.41
N GLU A 227 -7.80 4.66 -22.83
CA GLU A 227 -8.02 4.94 -21.40
C GLU A 227 -8.04 3.64 -20.62
N TYR A 228 -7.02 3.44 -19.80
CA TYR A 228 -6.90 2.26 -18.96
C TYR A 228 -7.42 2.53 -17.55
N SER A 229 -8.00 1.51 -16.94
CA SER A 229 -8.33 1.47 -15.52
C SER A 229 -7.31 0.62 -14.78
N ALA A 230 -7.00 1.00 -13.53
CA ALA A 230 -6.19 0.17 -12.66
C ALA A 230 -7.06 -0.77 -11.83
N PHE A 231 -6.54 -1.94 -11.53
CA PHE A 231 -7.14 -2.86 -10.55
C PHE A 231 -6.13 -3.28 -9.51
N VAL A 232 -6.61 -3.48 -8.30
CA VAL A 232 -5.87 -4.12 -7.20
C VAL A 232 -6.79 -5.18 -6.58
N HIS A 233 -6.36 -6.43 -6.60
CA HIS A 233 -7.11 -7.58 -6.12
C HIS A 233 -6.38 -8.27 -4.98
N LEU A 234 -7.14 -8.75 -4.01
CA LEU A 234 -6.66 -9.63 -2.95
C LEU A 234 -7.20 -11.04 -3.22
N ASP A 235 -6.36 -11.89 -3.82
CA ASP A 235 -6.71 -13.21 -4.30
C ASP A 235 -6.23 -14.30 -3.34
N ASP A 236 -6.99 -15.37 -3.18
CA ASP A 236 -6.51 -16.51 -2.41
C ASP A 236 -5.40 -17.30 -3.14
N LEU A 237 -4.65 -18.10 -2.40
CA LEU A 237 -3.52 -18.88 -2.95
C LEU A 237 -3.95 -20.06 -3.82
N ARG A 238 -5.25 -20.38 -3.89
CA ARG A 238 -5.76 -21.55 -4.64
C ARG A 238 -5.77 -21.27 -6.14
N ALA A 239 -5.68 -22.33 -6.92
CA ALA A 239 -5.55 -22.26 -8.38
C ALA A 239 -6.68 -21.50 -9.10
N ASN A 240 -7.81 -21.23 -8.46
CA ASN A 240 -8.95 -20.53 -9.04
C ASN A 240 -8.95 -19.02 -8.76
N TYR A 241 -7.97 -18.49 -8.02
CA TYR A 241 -7.81 -17.07 -7.71
C TYR A 241 -9.13 -16.37 -7.37
N ILE A 242 -9.78 -16.83 -6.28
CA ILE A 242 -10.99 -16.15 -5.79
C ILE A 242 -10.58 -14.81 -5.20
N SER A 243 -11.05 -13.72 -5.80
CA SER A 243 -10.82 -12.38 -5.28
C SER A 243 -11.77 -12.11 -4.11
N TRP A 244 -11.20 -11.83 -2.95
CA TRP A 244 -11.93 -11.54 -1.71
C TRP A 244 -12.08 -10.05 -1.44
N SER A 245 -11.25 -9.23 -2.07
CA SER A 245 -11.33 -7.77 -2.05
C SER A 245 -10.77 -7.24 -3.34
N LEU A 246 -11.38 -6.17 -3.84
CA LEU A 246 -10.94 -5.52 -5.08
C LEU A 246 -11.12 -4.01 -4.95
N SER A 247 -10.24 -3.28 -5.62
CA SER A 247 -10.36 -1.86 -5.90
C SER A 247 -10.13 -1.67 -7.39
N GLU A 248 -11.09 -1.09 -8.08
CA GLU A 248 -11.06 -0.80 -9.52
C GLU A 248 -11.39 0.67 -9.71
N GLU A 249 -10.43 1.43 -10.18
CA GLU A 249 -10.59 2.86 -10.40
C GLU A 249 -10.77 3.14 -11.89
N PRO A 250 -11.74 3.97 -12.28
CA PRO A 250 -12.03 4.29 -13.70
C PRO A 250 -10.82 4.88 -14.43
N SER A 251 -9.98 5.59 -13.71
CA SER A 251 -8.70 6.11 -14.20
C SER A 251 -7.72 6.12 -13.03
N PRO A 252 -6.48 5.61 -13.21
CA PRO A 252 -5.49 5.62 -12.14
C PRO A 252 -5.30 7.04 -11.58
N ALA A 253 -5.37 7.18 -10.25
CA ALA A 253 -5.29 8.46 -9.55
C ALA A 253 -6.30 9.54 -10.04
N ASP A 254 -7.45 9.14 -10.58
CA ASP A 254 -8.42 10.04 -11.23
C ASP A 254 -7.84 10.82 -12.44
N ILE A 255 -6.73 10.34 -13.01
CA ILE A 255 -6.04 10.98 -14.15
C ILE A 255 -6.15 10.08 -15.38
N PRO A 256 -6.89 10.49 -16.44
CA PRO A 256 -7.00 9.71 -17.66
C PRO A 256 -5.63 9.34 -18.25
N THR A 257 -5.42 8.06 -18.57
CA THR A 257 -4.12 7.56 -19.03
C THR A 257 -3.64 8.20 -20.35
N SER A 258 -4.56 8.61 -21.22
CA SER A 258 -4.26 9.38 -22.43
C SER A 258 -3.62 10.75 -22.17
N THR A 259 -3.73 11.25 -20.93
CA THR A 259 -3.13 12.53 -20.53
C THR A 259 -1.76 12.37 -19.84
N TRP A 260 -1.32 11.15 -19.60
CA TRP A 260 -0.03 10.92 -18.95
C TRP A 260 1.13 11.39 -19.83
N THR A 261 2.06 12.09 -19.23
CA THR A 261 3.25 12.60 -19.91
C THR A 261 4.42 11.61 -19.73
N PRO A 262 5.00 11.08 -20.81
CA PRO A 262 6.16 10.19 -20.71
C PRO A 262 7.30 10.78 -19.87
N GLY A 263 7.92 9.96 -19.03
CA GLY A 263 8.99 10.37 -18.13
C GLY A 263 8.52 10.99 -16.81
N PHE A 264 7.21 11.06 -16.57
CA PHE A 264 6.63 11.45 -15.27
C PHE A 264 5.83 10.27 -14.71
N TYR A 265 6.02 9.97 -13.45
CA TYR A 265 5.24 8.94 -12.79
C TYR A 265 3.90 9.49 -12.26
N VAL A 266 2.92 8.61 -12.20
CA VAL A 266 1.61 8.83 -11.58
C VAL A 266 1.56 8.01 -10.31
N SER A 267 1.18 8.63 -9.20
CA SER A 267 0.95 7.98 -7.91
C SER A 267 -0.53 7.68 -7.77
N ASP A 268 -0.87 6.42 -7.67
CA ASP A 268 -2.22 5.88 -7.78
C ASP A 268 -2.61 5.15 -6.48
N PRO A 269 -3.29 5.85 -5.54
CA PRO A 269 -3.66 5.30 -4.25
C PRO A 269 -4.95 4.48 -4.33
N HIS A 270 -4.94 3.29 -3.74
CA HIS A 270 -6.08 2.38 -3.63
C HIS A 270 -6.35 2.03 -2.17
N THR A 271 -7.62 1.92 -1.82
CA THR A 271 -8.09 1.41 -0.54
C THR A 271 -8.87 0.11 -0.76
N LEU A 272 -8.33 -1.01 -0.29
CA LEU A 272 -9.01 -2.30 -0.34
C LEU A 272 -9.74 -2.55 0.98
N ALA A 273 -11.06 -2.59 0.93
CA ALA A 273 -11.87 -3.02 2.06
C ALA A 273 -11.90 -4.56 2.11
N VAL A 274 -11.39 -5.14 3.18
CA VAL A 274 -11.41 -6.59 3.41
C VAL A 274 -12.71 -6.96 4.13
N SER A 275 -13.51 -7.86 3.54
CA SER A 275 -14.79 -8.26 4.14
C SER A 275 -14.59 -8.95 5.50
N GLU A 276 -15.55 -8.78 6.42
CA GLU A 276 -15.62 -9.55 7.66
C GLU A 276 -15.73 -11.07 7.41
N GLU A 277 -16.28 -11.46 6.26
CA GLU A 277 -16.44 -12.86 5.85
C GLU A 277 -15.17 -13.44 5.21
N THR A 278 -14.14 -12.62 4.96
CA THR A 278 -12.89 -13.12 4.38
C THR A 278 -12.23 -14.11 5.32
N PRO A 279 -12.01 -15.37 4.90
CA PRO A 279 -11.37 -16.37 5.74
C PRO A 279 -9.97 -15.93 6.17
N PRO A 280 -9.54 -16.28 7.38
CA PRO A 280 -8.15 -16.06 7.78
C PRO A 280 -7.22 -16.90 6.93
N GLY A 281 -6.10 -16.33 6.52
CA GLY A 281 -5.16 -17.01 5.65
C GLY A 281 -4.20 -16.07 4.97
N VAL A 282 -3.46 -16.59 3.99
CA VAL A 282 -2.53 -15.83 3.16
C VAL A 282 -3.15 -15.60 1.79
N TYR A 283 -3.08 -14.36 1.35
CA TYR A 283 -3.62 -13.88 0.09
C TYR A 283 -2.50 -13.25 -0.75
N VAL A 284 -2.68 -13.26 -2.05
CA VAL A 284 -1.78 -12.57 -3.00
C VAL A 284 -2.41 -11.25 -3.39
N LEU A 285 -1.68 -10.17 -3.17
CA LEU A 285 -2.04 -8.85 -3.68
C LEU A 285 -1.59 -8.75 -5.13
N ARG A 286 -2.54 -8.55 -6.06
CA ARG A 286 -2.30 -8.43 -7.49
C ARG A 286 -2.74 -7.09 -8.00
N ALA A 287 -2.02 -6.55 -8.99
CA ALA A 287 -2.40 -5.32 -9.67
C ALA A 287 -2.13 -5.40 -11.16
N GLY A 288 -2.79 -4.52 -11.90
CA GLY A 288 -2.61 -4.37 -13.33
C GLY A 288 -3.46 -3.25 -13.90
N LEU A 289 -3.40 -3.12 -15.22
CA LEU A 289 -4.22 -2.20 -16.00
C LEU A 289 -5.10 -2.99 -16.97
N TYR A 290 -6.28 -2.48 -17.27
CA TYR A 290 -7.20 -3.08 -18.21
C TYR A 290 -8.00 -2.03 -18.99
N LEU A 291 -8.50 -2.40 -20.15
CA LEU A 291 -9.43 -1.59 -20.93
C LEU A 291 -10.86 -1.76 -20.39
N PRO A 292 -11.51 -0.72 -19.84
CA PRO A 292 -12.85 -0.85 -19.24
C PRO A 292 -13.93 -1.31 -20.24
N GLU A 293 -13.78 -0.97 -21.52
CA GLU A 293 -14.76 -1.31 -22.56
C GLU A 293 -14.79 -2.81 -22.88
N THR A 294 -13.64 -3.47 -22.85
CA THR A 294 -13.48 -4.88 -23.23
C THR A 294 -13.19 -5.80 -22.06
N GLY A 295 -12.69 -5.25 -20.95
CA GLY A 295 -12.14 -6.01 -19.83
C GLY A 295 -10.77 -6.65 -20.13
N GLU A 296 -10.16 -6.33 -21.29
CA GLU A 296 -8.87 -6.86 -21.69
C GLU A 296 -7.75 -6.23 -20.82
N ARG A 297 -6.94 -7.07 -20.20
CA ARG A 297 -5.83 -6.64 -19.36
C ARG A 297 -4.57 -6.39 -20.19
N LEU A 298 -3.78 -5.40 -19.79
CA LEU A 298 -2.48 -5.15 -20.41
C LEU A 298 -1.53 -6.29 -20.05
N PRO A 299 -0.91 -6.93 -21.06
CA PRO A 299 0.04 -8.01 -20.81
C PRO A 299 1.34 -7.49 -20.21
N ILE A 300 1.90 -8.27 -19.29
CA ILE A 300 3.25 -8.07 -18.77
C ILE A 300 4.22 -8.76 -19.73
N LEU A 301 5.21 -8.02 -20.19
CA LEU A 301 6.17 -8.50 -21.16
C LEU A 301 7.53 -8.79 -20.54
N ASP A 302 8.19 -9.86 -21.03
CA ASP A 302 9.60 -10.10 -20.73
C ASP A 302 10.51 -9.17 -21.56
N GLU A 303 11.83 -9.25 -21.34
CA GLU A 303 12.82 -8.46 -22.08
C GLU A 303 12.81 -8.75 -23.60
N GLN A 304 12.26 -9.87 -24.02
CA GLN A 304 12.12 -10.28 -25.41
C GLN A 304 10.77 -9.90 -26.02
N GLY A 305 9.89 -9.23 -25.24
CA GLY A 305 8.54 -8.82 -25.66
C GLY A 305 7.52 -9.95 -25.69
N ARG A 306 7.76 -11.07 -24.97
CA ARG A 306 6.79 -12.16 -24.85
C ARG A 306 5.93 -11.95 -23.62
N GLU A 307 4.65 -12.24 -23.74
CA GLU A 307 3.71 -12.18 -22.62
C GLU A 307 4.05 -13.23 -21.55
N LEU A 308 4.16 -12.75 -20.31
CA LEU A 308 4.39 -13.56 -19.11
C LEU A 308 3.10 -13.76 -18.31
N SER A 309 2.30 -12.72 -18.17
CA SER A 309 1.10 -12.68 -17.34
C SER A 309 0.24 -11.46 -17.72
N ASP A 310 -0.98 -11.41 -17.23
CA ASP A 310 -1.91 -10.28 -17.34
C ASP A 310 -2.07 -9.48 -16.03
N SER A 311 -1.29 -9.84 -15.00
CA SER A 311 -1.31 -9.20 -13.69
C SER A 311 0.01 -9.37 -12.95
N MET A 312 0.36 -8.41 -12.10
CA MET A 312 1.55 -8.44 -11.25
C MET A 312 1.21 -8.98 -9.87
N GLU A 313 2.01 -9.92 -9.37
CA GLU A 313 2.01 -10.25 -7.95
C GLU A 313 2.84 -9.21 -7.20
N LEU A 314 2.21 -8.44 -6.31
CA LEU A 314 2.88 -7.40 -5.54
C LEU A 314 3.45 -7.95 -4.24
N SER A 315 2.58 -8.47 -3.39
CA SER A 315 2.95 -8.99 -2.06
C SER A 315 2.01 -10.10 -1.63
N ARG A 316 2.40 -10.79 -0.55
CA ARG A 316 1.51 -11.67 0.20
C ARG A 316 1.00 -10.95 1.42
N VAL A 317 -0.31 -10.99 1.64
CA VAL A 317 -1.00 -10.34 2.75
C VAL A 317 -1.66 -11.38 3.61
N GLN A 318 -1.42 -11.34 4.91
CA GLN A 318 -2.10 -12.20 5.85
C GLN A 318 -3.41 -11.55 6.33
N VAL A 319 -4.54 -12.19 6.05
CA VAL A 319 -5.83 -11.83 6.65
C VAL A 319 -5.98 -12.59 7.95
N ARG A 320 -6.23 -11.86 9.05
CA ARG A 320 -6.40 -12.40 10.40
C ARG A 320 -7.86 -12.31 10.84
N ARG A 321 -8.26 -13.19 11.75
CA ARG A 321 -9.60 -13.09 12.38
C ARG A 321 -9.72 -11.82 13.23
N ALA A 322 -10.91 -11.20 13.20
CA ALA A 322 -11.25 -10.11 14.10
C ALA A 322 -11.45 -10.61 15.55
N GLU A 323 -12.07 -11.77 15.69
CA GLU A 323 -12.41 -12.39 16.97
C GLU A 323 -11.63 -13.69 17.16
N PRO A 324 -11.17 -13.99 18.39
CA PRO A 324 -10.59 -15.29 18.70
C PRO A 324 -11.57 -16.44 18.45
N ILE A 325 -11.05 -17.62 18.09
CA ILE A 325 -11.88 -18.81 17.92
C ILE A 325 -12.43 -19.24 19.28
N ASP A 326 -13.76 -19.38 19.35
CA ASP A 326 -14.43 -19.97 20.51
C ASP A 326 -14.35 -21.50 20.43
N LEU A 327 -13.62 -22.11 21.36
CA LEU A 327 -13.52 -23.56 21.50
C LEU A 327 -14.69 -24.19 22.28
N SER A 328 -15.70 -23.41 22.67
CA SER A 328 -16.89 -23.99 23.31
C SER A 328 -17.59 -24.95 22.35
N GLY A 329 -18.00 -26.11 22.87
CA GLY A 329 -18.60 -27.15 22.03
C GLY A 329 -17.62 -27.99 21.20
N THR A 330 -16.31 -27.81 21.38
CA THR A 330 -15.29 -28.74 20.87
C THR A 330 -14.95 -29.81 21.89
N VAL A 331 -14.30 -30.87 21.43
CA VAL A 331 -13.74 -31.92 22.32
C VAL A 331 -12.25 -31.63 22.48
N PRO A 332 -11.79 -31.22 23.68
CA PRO A 332 -10.37 -30.96 23.89
C PRO A 332 -9.57 -32.27 23.81
N VAL A 333 -8.38 -32.17 23.27
CA VAL A 333 -7.42 -33.27 23.20
C VAL A 333 -6.04 -32.83 23.66
N GLY A 334 -5.20 -33.78 23.99
CA GLY A 334 -3.79 -33.54 24.24
C GLY A 334 -3.43 -32.84 25.56
N PRO A 335 -2.42 -31.94 25.53
CA PRO A 335 -1.76 -31.38 24.33
C PRO A 335 -0.97 -32.42 23.52
N PHE A 336 -1.21 -32.44 22.22
CA PHE A 336 -0.41 -33.21 21.28
C PHE A 336 0.43 -32.27 20.44
N VAL A 337 1.75 -32.38 20.55
CA VAL A 337 2.69 -31.44 19.91
C VAL A 337 3.47 -32.15 18.82
N PHE A 338 3.45 -31.57 17.63
CA PHE A 338 4.15 -32.09 16.45
C PHE A 338 5.44 -31.32 16.21
N ASP A 339 6.57 -32.04 16.21
CA ASP A 339 7.94 -31.50 16.06
C ASP A 339 8.23 -30.25 16.94
N GLY A 340 7.54 -30.12 18.09
CA GLY A 340 7.68 -28.97 19.00
C GLY A 340 7.10 -27.64 18.49
N GLN A 341 6.55 -27.60 17.28
CA GLN A 341 6.14 -26.36 16.60
C GLN A 341 4.63 -26.15 16.54
N MET A 342 3.86 -27.23 16.41
CA MET A 342 2.40 -27.16 16.25
C MET A 342 1.72 -28.04 17.31
N GLU A 343 0.59 -27.57 17.81
CA GLU A 343 -0.19 -28.26 18.83
C GLU A 343 -1.62 -28.47 18.38
N LEU A 344 -2.15 -29.68 18.50
CA LEU A 344 -3.56 -29.95 18.37
C LEU A 344 -4.28 -29.74 19.70
N LEU A 345 -5.19 -28.77 19.75
CA LEU A 345 -5.91 -28.36 20.95
C LEU A 345 -7.22 -29.12 21.14
N ALA A 346 -7.98 -29.26 20.06
CA ALA A 346 -9.32 -29.79 20.11
C ALA A 346 -9.79 -30.29 18.72
N TYR A 347 -10.89 -30.99 18.71
CA TYR A 347 -11.61 -31.31 17.48
C TYR A 347 -13.14 -31.18 17.66
N ARG A 348 -13.86 -31.12 16.56
CA ARG A 348 -15.31 -31.17 16.49
C ARG A 348 -15.72 -32.05 15.33
N LEU A 349 -16.67 -32.97 15.60
CA LEU A 349 -17.24 -33.86 14.59
C LEU A 349 -18.60 -33.34 14.14
N GLY A 350 -18.90 -33.46 12.84
CA GLY A 350 -20.22 -33.24 12.32
C GLY A 350 -21.20 -34.33 12.78
N SER A 351 -20.72 -35.58 12.87
CA SER A 351 -21.45 -36.76 13.34
C SER A 351 -20.47 -37.86 13.74
N VAL A 352 -20.82 -38.69 14.70
CA VAL A 352 -20.07 -39.91 15.01
C VAL A 352 -20.49 -41.10 14.11
N VAL A 353 -21.51 -40.91 13.27
CA VAL A 353 -21.98 -41.91 12.30
C VAL A 353 -21.60 -41.41 10.90
N ALA A 354 -20.81 -42.22 10.20
CA ALA A 354 -20.34 -41.92 8.84
C ALA A 354 -21.06 -42.89 7.87
N LYS A 355 -21.70 -42.33 6.83
CA LYS A 355 -22.46 -43.10 5.85
C LYS A 355 -21.63 -43.34 4.59
N PRO A 356 -21.52 -44.59 4.10
CA PRO A 356 -20.91 -44.87 2.81
C PRO A 356 -21.49 -44.01 1.68
N GLY A 357 -20.66 -43.56 0.77
CA GLY A 357 -21.01 -42.63 -0.33
C GLY A 357 -21.17 -41.18 0.05
N ASN A 358 -20.94 -40.81 1.31
CA ASN A 358 -20.95 -39.41 1.79
C ASN A 358 -19.59 -39.00 2.33
N TYR A 359 -19.51 -37.75 2.77
CA TYR A 359 -18.33 -37.20 3.45
C TYR A 359 -18.50 -37.30 4.97
N PHE A 360 -17.45 -37.70 5.64
CA PHE A 360 -17.29 -37.55 7.07
C PHE A 360 -16.58 -36.23 7.36
N ARG A 361 -17.20 -35.36 8.16
CA ARG A 361 -16.70 -34.01 8.45
C ARG A 361 -16.02 -33.94 9.80
N LEU A 362 -14.77 -33.51 9.81
CA LEU A 362 -13.95 -33.27 10.99
C LEU A 362 -13.38 -31.84 10.96
N LEU A 363 -13.52 -31.13 12.08
CA LEU A 363 -12.79 -29.86 12.30
C LEU A 363 -11.71 -30.10 13.34
N LEU A 364 -10.50 -29.68 13.02
CA LEU A 364 -9.34 -29.69 13.91
C LEU A 364 -9.01 -28.26 14.32
N TYR A 365 -8.56 -28.08 15.56
CA TYR A 365 -8.17 -26.78 16.09
C TYR A 365 -6.70 -26.84 16.49
N TRP A 366 -5.88 -26.22 15.66
CA TRP A 366 -4.43 -26.18 15.79
C TRP A 366 -3.96 -24.89 16.42
N GLN A 367 -2.77 -24.91 17.03
CA GLN A 367 -2.08 -23.73 17.49
C GLN A 367 -0.59 -23.80 17.14
N GLY A 368 -0.04 -22.73 16.54
CA GLY A 368 1.39 -22.54 16.42
C GLY A 368 2.01 -22.27 17.79
N ARG A 369 3.12 -22.95 18.15
CA ARG A 369 3.85 -22.74 19.40
C ARG A 369 5.11 -21.90 19.21
N SER A 370 5.66 -21.91 18.01
CA SER A 370 6.83 -21.18 17.58
C SER A 370 6.71 -20.87 16.09
N ASP A 371 7.66 -20.14 15.53
CA ASP A 371 7.78 -19.97 14.10
C ASP A 371 7.92 -21.34 13.42
N ILE A 372 7.11 -21.59 12.41
CA ILE A 372 7.05 -22.87 11.69
C ILE A 372 7.88 -22.73 10.41
N SER A 373 8.93 -23.52 10.30
CA SER A 373 9.91 -23.39 9.19
C SER A 373 9.54 -24.10 7.90
N GLY A 374 8.44 -24.86 7.90
CA GLY A 374 8.02 -25.67 6.75
C GLY A 374 6.55 -25.52 6.42
N ASP A 375 6.17 -26.02 5.25
CA ASP A 375 4.77 -26.17 4.87
C ASP A 375 4.36 -27.64 5.02
N TYR A 376 3.31 -27.87 5.84
CA TYR A 376 2.89 -29.19 6.20
C TYR A 376 1.43 -29.41 5.83
N THR A 377 1.16 -30.63 5.37
CA THR A 377 -0.20 -31.13 5.10
C THR A 377 -0.69 -31.91 6.30
N VAL A 378 -1.91 -31.67 6.69
CA VAL A 378 -2.61 -32.47 7.71
C VAL A 378 -3.20 -33.68 7.03
N PHE A 379 -2.92 -34.87 7.56
CA PHE A 379 -3.61 -36.08 7.15
C PHE A 379 -4.63 -36.48 8.20
N VAL A 380 -5.78 -36.96 7.72
CA VAL A 380 -6.84 -37.54 8.52
C VAL A 380 -7.24 -38.86 7.90
N HIS A 381 -7.00 -39.95 8.64
CA HIS A 381 -7.30 -41.29 8.19
C HIS A 381 -8.35 -41.95 9.09
N LEU A 382 -9.31 -42.66 8.49
CA LEU A 382 -10.15 -43.63 9.20
C LEU A 382 -9.46 -44.98 9.11
N THR A 383 -9.22 -45.62 10.27
CA THR A 383 -8.52 -46.89 10.37
C THR A 383 -9.34 -47.90 11.17
N ASP A 384 -9.21 -49.19 10.85
CA ASP A 384 -9.72 -50.27 11.68
C ASP A 384 -8.87 -50.48 12.95
N GLU A 385 -9.22 -51.49 13.77
CA GLU A 385 -8.48 -51.83 15.00
C GLU A 385 -7.05 -52.32 14.68
N GLU A 386 -6.83 -52.92 13.52
CA GLU A 386 -5.53 -53.40 13.05
C GLU A 386 -4.67 -52.25 12.46
N GLY A 387 -5.24 -51.07 12.26
CA GLY A 387 -4.59 -49.90 11.72
C GLY A 387 -4.56 -49.80 10.18
N HIS A 388 -5.36 -50.63 9.48
CA HIS A 388 -5.50 -50.48 8.04
C HIS A 388 -6.35 -49.25 7.73
N MET A 389 -5.88 -48.45 6.76
CA MET A 389 -6.57 -47.24 6.32
C MET A 389 -7.73 -47.58 5.40
N LEU A 390 -8.93 -47.09 5.73
CA LEU A 390 -10.16 -47.29 4.95
C LEU A 390 -10.59 -46.05 4.19
N ALA A 391 -10.33 -44.88 4.75
CA ALA A 391 -10.60 -43.60 4.10
C ALA A 391 -9.58 -42.55 4.57
N GLN A 392 -9.35 -41.55 3.73
CA GLN A 392 -8.44 -40.46 4.05
C GLN A 392 -8.99 -39.15 3.55
N GLY A 393 -8.60 -38.06 4.23
CA GLY A 393 -8.95 -36.69 3.89
C GLY A 393 -7.77 -35.76 4.14
N ASP A 394 -6.68 -36.02 3.40
CA ASP A 394 -5.46 -35.18 3.52
C ASP A 394 -5.65 -33.85 2.83
N SER A 395 -5.32 -32.77 3.49
CA SER A 395 -5.36 -31.41 2.92
C SER A 395 -4.36 -30.49 3.58
N ALA A 396 -3.91 -29.49 2.83
CA ALA A 396 -3.24 -28.35 3.44
C ALA A 396 -4.23 -27.61 4.36
N PRO A 397 -3.76 -27.04 5.49
CA PRO A 397 -4.64 -26.43 6.49
C PRO A 397 -5.57 -25.36 5.91
N ALA A 398 -6.79 -25.32 6.42
CA ALA A 398 -7.88 -24.46 5.95
C ALA A 398 -8.10 -24.56 4.42
N GLY A 399 -7.98 -25.77 3.86
CA GLY A 399 -8.11 -26.00 2.42
C GLY A 399 -7.03 -25.32 1.57
N GLY A 400 -5.86 -25.04 2.14
CA GLY A 400 -4.71 -24.46 1.48
C GLY A 400 -4.64 -22.92 1.50
N ILE A 401 -5.61 -22.24 2.14
CA ILE A 401 -5.56 -20.78 2.29
C ILE A 401 -4.61 -20.37 3.40
N PHE A 402 -4.44 -21.21 4.44
CA PHE A 402 -3.63 -20.86 5.60
C PHE A 402 -2.47 -21.85 5.81
N PRO A 403 -1.42 -21.78 4.99
CA PRO A 403 -0.26 -22.66 5.09
C PRO A 403 0.42 -22.54 6.46
N THR A 404 1.01 -23.64 6.94
CA THR A 404 1.54 -23.72 8.31
C THR A 404 2.66 -22.72 8.60
N TRP A 405 3.47 -22.35 7.60
CA TRP A 405 4.52 -21.34 7.77
C TRP A 405 4.01 -19.92 8.09
N ALA A 406 2.72 -19.66 7.83
CA ALA A 406 2.07 -18.38 8.12
C ALA A 406 1.40 -18.33 9.49
N TRP A 407 1.38 -19.44 10.24
CA TRP A 407 0.78 -19.47 11.58
C TRP A 407 1.63 -18.69 12.56
N ILE A 408 0.99 -17.81 13.33
CA ILE A 408 1.66 -17.01 14.36
C ILE A 408 1.59 -17.76 15.69
N PRO A 409 2.66 -17.76 16.50
CA PRO A 409 2.64 -18.38 17.82
C PRO A 409 1.48 -17.88 18.69
N GLY A 410 0.70 -18.82 19.20
CA GLY A 410 -0.50 -18.55 20.01
C GLY A 410 -1.79 -18.38 19.22
N GLU A 411 -1.76 -18.24 17.89
CA GLU A 411 -2.95 -18.16 17.04
C GLU A 411 -3.59 -19.56 16.88
N ILE A 412 -4.92 -19.59 17.00
CA ILE A 412 -5.68 -20.83 16.78
C ILE A 412 -6.17 -20.87 15.33
N VAL A 413 -5.88 -21.95 14.65
CA VAL A 413 -6.29 -22.23 13.26
C VAL A 413 -7.35 -23.30 13.24
N GLU A 414 -8.51 -23.00 12.66
CA GLU A 414 -9.56 -23.95 12.40
C GLU A 414 -9.33 -24.59 11.03
N ASP A 415 -9.29 -25.94 11.01
CA ASP A 415 -8.92 -26.73 9.85
C ASP A 415 -9.99 -27.79 9.58
N GLU A 416 -10.70 -27.62 8.46
CA GLU A 416 -11.80 -28.52 8.09
C GLU A 416 -11.33 -29.61 7.14
N HIS A 417 -11.66 -30.85 7.48
CA HIS A 417 -11.43 -32.03 6.67
C HIS A 417 -12.75 -32.69 6.28
N LEU A 418 -12.91 -32.94 4.99
CA LEU A 418 -14.01 -33.73 4.42
C LEU A 418 -13.44 -35.03 3.92
N ILE A 419 -13.67 -36.11 4.67
CA ILE A 419 -13.15 -37.44 4.36
C ILE A 419 -14.20 -38.20 3.54
N PRO A 420 -13.96 -38.48 2.24
CA PRO A 420 -14.89 -39.23 1.41
C PRO A 420 -14.92 -40.70 1.84
N LEU A 421 -16.10 -41.25 2.03
CA LEU A 421 -16.29 -42.65 2.26
C LEU A 421 -16.80 -43.32 0.98
N GLU A 422 -16.06 -44.32 0.50
CA GLU A 422 -16.50 -45.12 -0.62
C GLU A 422 -17.77 -45.92 -0.28
N MET A 423 -18.51 -46.32 -1.32
CA MET A 423 -19.78 -47.03 -1.13
C MET A 423 -19.61 -48.44 -0.53
N ASP A 424 -18.42 -49.00 -0.66
CA ASP A 424 -18.05 -50.37 -0.24
C ASP A 424 -17.26 -50.42 1.08
N VAL A 425 -17.16 -49.26 1.80
CA VAL A 425 -16.57 -49.28 3.15
C VAL A 425 -17.34 -50.23 4.04
N PRO A 426 -16.66 -51.22 4.66
CA PRO A 426 -17.36 -52.21 5.50
C PRO A 426 -18.05 -51.55 6.69
N PRO A 427 -19.21 -52.08 7.14
CA PRO A 427 -19.80 -51.67 8.41
C PRO A 427 -18.86 -52.01 9.57
N GLY A 428 -18.75 -51.10 10.54
CA GLY A 428 -17.89 -51.30 11.71
C GLY A 428 -17.56 -50.01 12.43
N ASP A 429 -16.73 -50.13 13.44
CA ASP A 429 -16.23 -49.02 14.25
C ASP A 429 -14.82 -48.70 13.82
N TYR A 430 -14.56 -47.40 13.56
CA TYR A 430 -13.29 -46.92 13.03
C TYR A 430 -12.68 -45.85 13.90
N HIS A 431 -11.35 -45.84 13.98
CA HIS A 431 -10.57 -44.82 14.68
C HIS A 431 -10.16 -43.71 13.74
N VAL A 432 -10.07 -42.51 14.26
CA VAL A 432 -9.58 -41.31 13.53
C VAL A 432 -8.14 -41.09 13.87
N ALA A 433 -7.23 -41.27 12.91
CA ALA A 433 -5.82 -40.98 13.04
C ALA A 433 -5.49 -39.62 12.40
N VAL A 434 -4.75 -38.77 13.11
CA VAL A 434 -4.38 -37.43 12.67
C VAL A 434 -2.87 -37.24 12.79
N GLY A 435 -2.27 -36.58 11.82
CA GLY A 435 -0.89 -36.17 11.85
C GLY A 435 -0.54 -35.17 10.76
N LEU A 436 0.72 -34.84 10.66
CA LEU A 436 1.23 -33.90 9.68
C LEU A 436 2.42 -34.51 8.91
N TYR A 437 2.54 -34.12 7.65
CA TYR A 437 3.69 -34.47 6.83
C TYR A 437 4.10 -33.35 5.90
N GLN A 438 5.36 -33.34 5.49
CA GLN A 438 5.90 -32.43 4.49
C GLN A 438 5.67 -33.03 3.09
N VAL A 439 5.00 -32.27 2.21
CA VAL A 439 4.60 -32.76 0.87
C VAL A 439 5.78 -33.22 0.04
N ASP A 440 6.87 -32.44 0.00
CA ASP A 440 8.03 -32.70 -0.87
C ASP A 440 8.78 -33.99 -0.49
N THR A 441 8.82 -34.33 0.79
CA THR A 441 9.61 -35.45 1.32
C THR A 441 8.77 -36.62 1.79
N LEU A 442 7.46 -36.44 1.95
CA LEU A 442 6.51 -37.34 2.60
C LEU A 442 6.93 -37.72 4.04
N ARG A 443 7.84 -36.95 4.64
CA ARG A 443 8.24 -37.15 6.02
C ARG A 443 7.14 -36.71 6.95
N ARG A 444 6.67 -37.63 7.78
CA ARG A 444 5.71 -37.36 8.83
C ARG A 444 6.41 -36.75 10.05
N LEU A 445 5.70 -35.84 10.73
CA LEU A 445 6.17 -35.24 11.96
C LEU A 445 5.96 -36.16 13.14
N GLU A 446 6.90 -36.11 14.09
CA GLU A 446 6.77 -36.83 15.34
C GLU A 446 5.81 -36.10 16.29
N ALA A 447 4.83 -36.81 16.81
CA ALA A 447 3.92 -36.34 17.85
C ALA A 447 4.46 -36.69 19.25
N THR A 448 4.31 -35.75 20.18
CA THR A 448 4.63 -35.96 21.60
C THR A 448 3.47 -35.55 22.49
N ASP A 449 3.38 -36.13 23.66
CA ASP A 449 2.43 -35.72 24.71
C ASP A 449 2.96 -34.52 25.52
N SER A 450 2.19 -34.08 26.52
CA SER A 450 2.55 -32.98 27.43
C SER A 450 3.82 -33.21 28.25
N ALA A 451 4.26 -34.47 28.41
CA ALA A 451 5.49 -34.83 29.10
C ALA A 451 6.69 -34.97 28.14
N GLY A 452 6.47 -34.76 26.82
CA GLY A 452 7.48 -34.92 25.79
C GLY A 452 7.72 -36.38 25.38
N VAL A 453 6.83 -37.30 25.75
CA VAL A 453 6.93 -38.69 25.38
C VAL A 453 6.45 -38.87 23.94
N SER A 454 7.25 -39.55 23.11
CA SER A 454 6.89 -39.84 21.72
C SER A 454 5.65 -40.71 21.60
N LEU A 455 4.73 -40.28 20.76
CA LEU A 455 3.51 -41.00 20.38
C LEU A 455 3.61 -41.60 18.97
N GLY A 456 4.75 -41.43 18.30
CA GLY A 456 4.98 -41.82 16.91
C GLY A 456 4.65 -40.73 15.92
N ASP A 457 4.27 -41.10 14.70
CA ASP A 457 4.05 -40.20 13.57
C ASP A 457 2.58 -39.78 13.41
N ARG A 458 1.71 -40.13 14.33
CA ARG A 458 0.26 -39.83 14.33
C ARG A 458 -0.29 -39.95 15.73
N ILE A 459 -1.46 -39.36 15.94
CA ILE A 459 -2.28 -39.57 17.14
C ILE A 459 -3.62 -40.20 16.76
N LEU A 460 -4.22 -40.94 17.68
CA LEU A 460 -5.62 -41.38 17.56
C LEU A 460 -6.48 -40.43 18.39
N LEU A 461 -7.50 -39.84 17.75
CA LEU A 461 -8.49 -39.04 18.49
C LEU A 461 -9.30 -39.97 19.40
N PRO A 462 -9.71 -39.51 20.60
CA PRO A 462 -10.45 -40.30 21.57
C PRO A 462 -11.94 -40.44 21.15
N VAL A 463 -12.18 -40.92 19.93
CA VAL A 463 -13.50 -41.08 19.34
C VAL A 463 -13.49 -42.27 18.40
N THR A 464 -14.62 -43.00 18.37
CA THR A 464 -14.92 -44.05 17.40
C THR A 464 -15.99 -43.52 16.44
N VAL A 465 -15.79 -43.76 15.17
CA VAL A 465 -16.75 -43.44 14.10
C VAL A 465 -17.42 -44.73 13.63
N GLU A 466 -18.74 -44.76 13.75
CA GLU A 466 -19.55 -45.92 13.31
C GLU A 466 -19.90 -45.78 11.83
N VAL A 467 -19.59 -46.81 11.05
CA VAL A 467 -20.15 -47.02 9.70
C VAL A 467 -21.26 -48.04 9.81
N PRO A 468 -22.52 -47.62 9.64
CA PRO A 468 -23.65 -48.53 9.81
C PRO A 468 -23.74 -49.59 8.70
N ALA A 469 -24.34 -50.73 9.00
CA ALA A 469 -24.74 -51.68 7.96
C ALA A 469 -25.78 -51.03 7.02
N PRO A 470 -25.79 -51.41 5.74
CA PRO A 470 -26.67 -50.85 4.71
C PRO A 470 -28.17 -51.15 4.97
#